data_01db258def972ed3240dae8644c62ca9
#
_entry.id   01db258def972ed3240dae8644c62ca9
#
_cell.length_a   1.000
_cell.length_b   1.000
_cell.length_c   1.000
_cell.angle_alpha   90.00
_cell.angle_beta   90.00
_cell.angle_gamma   90.00
#
_symmetry.space_group_name_H-M   'P 1'
#
loop_
_entity.id
_entity.type
_entity.pdbx_description
1 polymer ?
#
loop_
_entity_poly.entity_id
_entity_poly.type
_entity_poly.pdbx_seq_one_letter_code
_entity_poly.pdbx_strand_id
1 'polypeptide(L)'
;MAPQLDYPIPQRPSTTQLLTAFNSASVRWPSALRAGLAILIPGAIALLTGHDYAILLISTGAFTVIFGEGHPYRTRPRVMLTAGTALITIAAVGVLVGHLIFAPGHGHWWLLLAGLYTTALAAVCGFAQNALRLPPPGTFFLVMVGGGSVMLARTDVTVGQLLFWALTGMVASLVLGMAPALIDAHGPERRAVAALEKAAAAFKDDRDDSLARHHQAQTALFAAWQALSDAHIIRGGRIIDSQGAHLV
;
A
#
# COMPACT_ATOMS: atom_id res chain seq x y z
N MET A 1 1.49 -50.90 -3.63
CA MET A 1 2.31 -50.18 -2.62
C MET A 1 2.59 -48.83 -3.23
N ALA A 2 1.94 -47.76 -2.76
CA ALA A 2 2.21 -46.42 -3.25
C ALA A 2 3.58 -45.97 -2.68
N PRO A 3 4.46 -45.35 -3.47
CA PRO A 3 5.72 -44.84 -2.95
C PRO A 3 5.42 -43.76 -1.89
N GLN A 4 5.88 -44.00 -0.66
CA GLN A 4 5.88 -42.96 0.36
C GLN A 4 6.84 -41.87 -0.13
N LEU A 5 6.28 -40.77 -0.57
CA LEU A 5 7.04 -39.54 -0.84
C LEU A 5 7.52 -39.01 0.50
N ASP A 6 8.80 -39.24 0.79
CA ASP A 6 9.47 -38.75 1.99
C ASP A 6 9.71 -37.24 1.78
N TYR A 7 8.69 -36.44 2.09
CA TYR A 7 8.82 -34.98 2.05
C TYR A 7 9.70 -34.53 3.23
N PRO A 8 10.83 -33.88 2.99
CA PRO A 8 11.66 -33.37 4.09
C PRO A 8 10.80 -32.41 4.93
N ILE A 9 10.70 -32.71 6.22
CA ILE A 9 9.97 -31.87 7.17
C ILE A 9 10.64 -30.49 7.15
N PRO A 10 9.91 -29.40 6.82
CA PRO A 10 10.49 -28.06 6.77
C PRO A 10 11.11 -27.72 8.13
N GLN A 11 12.40 -27.49 8.17
CA GLN A 11 13.07 -27.06 9.40
C GLN A 11 12.53 -25.67 9.78
N ARG A 12 12.16 -25.49 11.05
CA ARG A 12 11.74 -24.19 11.55
C ARG A 12 12.90 -23.20 11.40
N PRO A 13 12.71 -22.09 10.68
CA PRO A 13 13.75 -21.08 10.56
C PRO A 13 14.10 -20.52 11.95
N SER A 14 15.36 -20.26 12.20
CA SER A 14 15.81 -19.64 13.46
C SER A 14 15.23 -18.20 13.56
N THR A 15 15.07 -17.69 14.77
CA THR A 15 14.57 -16.32 15.01
C THR A 15 15.43 -15.28 14.29
N THR A 16 16.75 -15.48 14.24
CA THR A 16 17.67 -14.62 13.50
C THR A 16 17.45 -14.69 11.99
N GLN A 17 17.20 -15.88 11.44
CA GLN A 17 16.84 -16.03 10.02
C GLN A 17 15.51 -15.35 9.68
N LEU A 18 14.50 -15.41 10.58
CA LEU A 18 13.24 -14.70 10.39
C LEU A 18 13.40 -13.17 10.42
N LEU A 19 14.27 -12.65 11.30
CA LEU A 19 14.53 -11.22 11.44
C LEU A 19 15.41 -10.67 10.29
N THR A 20 16.31 -11.49 9.75
CA THR A 20 17.23 -11.10 8.66
C THR A 20 16.78 -11.58 7.27
N ALA A 21 15.70 -12.35 7.17
CA ALA A 21 15.17 -12.81 5.91
C ALA A 21 14.48 -11.64 5.15
N PHE A 22 15.28 -10.93 4.36
CA PHE A 22 14.77 -9.98 3.38
C PHE A 22 14.12 -10.73 2.20
N ASN A 23 12.91 -11.25 2.41
CA ASN A 23 12.12 -11.91 1.38
C ASN A 23 11.48 -10.88 0.43
N SER A 24 12.26 -10.05 -0.23
CA SER A 24 11.74 -9.17 -1.26
C SER A 24 12.07 -9.73 -2.65
N ALA A 25 11.06 -10.23 -3.33
CA ALA A 25 11.19 -10.68 -4.72
C ALA A 25 11.51 -9.53 -5.70
N SER A 26 11.47 -8.27 -5.26
CA SER A 26 11.70 -7.09 -6.09
C SER A 26 12.50 -6.01 -5.35
N VAL A 27 13.25 -5.22 -6.11
CA VAL A 27 13.96 -4.04 -5.62
C VAL A 27 12.95 -3.00 -5.15
N ARG A 28 12.84 -2.77 -3.84
CA ARG A 28 11.83 -1.87 -3.23
C ARG A 28 12.29 -0.43 -3.06
N TRP A 29 13.58 -0.15 -3.22
CA TRP A 29 14.10 1.19 -2.98
C TRP A 29 13.48 2.29 -3.87
N PRO A 30 13.12 2.06 -5.17
CA PRO A 30 12.51 3.11 -5.97
C PRO A 30 11.11 3.50 -5.48
N SER A 31 10.37 2.55 -4.86
CA SER A 31 9.08 2.85 -4.24
C SER A 31 9.24 3.59 -2.91
N ALA A 32 10.22 3.21 -2.09
CA ALA A 32 10.55 3.92 -0.88
C ALA A 32 10.98 5.38 -1.17
N LEU A 33 11.78 5.60 -2.22
CA LEU A 33 12.18 6.93 -2.65
C LEU A 33 10.97 7.78 -3.08
N ARG A 34 10.05 7.22 -3.86
CA ARG A 34 8.81 7.92 -4.24
C ARG A 34 7.96 8.29 -3.04
N ALA A 35 7.81 7.37 -2.09
CA ALA A 35 7.07 7.63 -0.85
C ALA A 35 7.74 8.74 -0.03
N GLY A 36 9.05 8.71 0.10
CA GLY A 36 9.82 9.77 0.77
C GLY A 36 9.67 11.12 0.07
N LEU A 37 9.80 11.17 -1.25
CA LEU A 37 9.66 12.40 -2.04
C LEU A 37 8.23 12.96 -1.99
N ALA A 38 7.21 12.11 -1.90
CA ALA A 38 5.81 12.53 -1.81
C ALA A 38 5.51 13.30 -0.50
N ILE A 39 6.29 13.07 0.55
CA ILE A 39 6.24 13.84 1.80
C ILE A 39 7.25 14.99 1.76
N LEU A 40 8.49 14.70 1.32
CA LEU A 40 9.60 15.63 1.40
C LEU A 40 9.34 16.91 0.59
N ILE A 41 8.88 16.78 -0.67
CA ILE A 41 8.71 17.94 -1.54
C ILE A 41 7.66 18.92 -0.99
N PRO A 42 6.39 18.51 -0.75
CA PRO A 42 5.41 19.44 -0.20
C PRO A 42 5.71 19.80 1.26
N GLY A 43 6.33 18.92 2.05
CA GLY A 43 6.73 19.19 3.41
C GLY A 43 7.83 20.24 3.49
N ALA A 44 8.83 20.22 2.60
CA ALA A 44 9.86 21.25 2.52
C ALA A 44 9.25 22.61 2.12
N ILE A 45 8.31 22.63 1.18
CA ILE A 45 7.61 23.87 0.79
C ILE A 45 6.82 24.42 2.00
N ALA A 46 6.09 23.56 2.72
CA ALA A 46 5.35 23.95 3.91
C ALA A 46 6.28 24.54 4.99
N LEU A 47 7.41 23.89 5.23
CA LEU A 47 8.41 24.35 6.20
C LEU A 47 8.98 25.72 5.80
N LEU A 48 9.39 25.90 4.55
CA LEU A 48 9.93 27.15 4.04
C LEU A 48 8.93 28.31 4.06
N THR A 49 7.62 27.98 4.02
CA THR A 49 6.53 28.97 4.11
C THR A 49 6.02 29.17 5.55
N GLY A 50 6.67 28.60 6.56
CA GLY A 50 6.33 28.79 7.97
C GLY A 50 5.13 27.93 8.44
N HIS A 51 4.80 26.85 7.73
CA HIS A 51 3.70 25.94 8.05
C HIS A 51 4.23 24.57 8.50
N ASP A 52 5.09 24.54 9.49
CA ASP A 52 5.76 23.33 10.01
C ASP A 52 4.76 22.24 10.45
N TYR A 53 3.65 22.63 11.07
CA TYR A 53 2.56 21.71 11.45
C TYR A 53 1.97 20.93 10.27
N ALA A 54 2.09 21.47 9.05
CA ALA A 54 1.49 20.88 7.86
C ALA A 54 2.16 19.56 7.43
N ILE A 55 3.40 19.30 7.84
CA ILE A 55 4.15 18.09 7.45
C ILE A 55 3.38 16.81 7.83
N LEU A 56 2.82 16.79 9.04
CA LEU A 56 2.01 15.67 9.52
C LEU A 56 0.72 15.50 8.70
N LEU A 57 0.08 16.60 8.34
CA LEU A 57 -1.15 16.60 7.55
C LEU A 57 -0.89 16.16 6.10
N ILE A 58 0.20 16.64 5.51
CA ILE A 58 0.69 16.23 4.17
C ILE A 58 0.93 14.72 4.15
N SER A 59 1.55 14.15 5.19
CA SER A 59 1.85 12.72 5.25
C SER A 59 0.60 11.86 5.17
N THR A 60 -0.53 12.33 5.71
CA THR A 60 -1.84 11.65 5.61
C THR A 60 -2.24 11.37 4.15
N GLY A 61 -2.12 12.38 3.29
CA GLY A 61 -2.39 12.22 1.86
C GLY A 61 -1.27 11.50 1.12
N ALA A 62 -0.02 11.70 1.55
CA ALA A 62 1.15 11.10 0.92
C ALA A 62 1.21 9.57 1.07
N PHE A 63 0.62 8.99 2.12
CA PHE A 63 0.48 7.53 2.25
C PHE A 63 -0.27 6.88 1.09
N THR A 64 -1.03 7.64 0.32
CA THR A 64 -1.72 7.17 -0.89
C THR A 64 -0.78 6.48 -1.88
N VAL A 65 0.49 6.89 -1.98
CA VAL A 65 1.47 6.31 -2.89
C VAL A 65 1.71 4.82 -2.63
N ILE A 66 1.63 4.39 -1.37
CA ILE A 66 1.87 3.01 -0.95
C ILE A 66 0.79 2.07 -1.53
N PHE A 67 -0.46 2.54 -1.57
CA PHE A 67 -1.57 1.76 -2.13
C PHE A 67 -1.48 1.59 -3.66
N GLY A 68 -0.80 2.50 -4.33
CA GLY A 68 -0.58 2.42 -5.78
C GLY A 68 0.48 1.40 -6.21
N GLU A 69 1.27 0.85 -5.28
CA GLU A 69 2.35 -0.07 -5.63
C GLU A 69 1.83 -1.43 -6.09
N GLY A 70 2.53 -2.02 -7.06
CA GLY A 70 2.13 -3.30 -7.64
C GLY A 70 1.01 -3.22 -8.67
N HIS A 71 0.29 -2.09 -8.77
CA HIS A 71 -0.77 -1.92 -9.76
C HIS A 71 -0.24 -1.38 -11.09
N PRO A 72 -0.79 -1.85 -12.24
CA PRO A 72 -0.54 -1.28 -13.55
C PRO A 72 -0.89 0.21 -13.59
N TYR A 73 -0.18 0.98 -14.41
CA TYR A 73 -0.40 2.43 -14.48
C TYR A 73 -1.81 2.83 -14.91
N ARG A 74 -2.56 1.96 -15.60
CA ARG A 74 -3.96 2.22 -15.98
C ARG A 74 -4.92 2.23 -14.79
N THR A 75 -4.74 1.32 -13.83
CA THR A 75 -5.62 1.19 -12.64
C THR A 75 -5.07 1.94 -11.43
N ARG A 76 -3.76 2.20 -11.39
CA ARG A 76 -3.06 2.86 -10.28
C ARG A 76 -3.70 4.17 -9.82
N PRO A 77 -4.07 5.14 -10.69
CA PRO A 77 -4.67 6.40 -10.25
C PRO A 77 -5.99 6.18 -9.50
N ARG A 78 -6.81 5.23 -9.97
CA ARG A 78 -8.09 4.92 -9.32
C ARG A 78 -7.88 4.35 -7.92
N VAL A 79 -6.96 3.39 -7.77
CA VAL A 79 -6.61 2.81 -6.47
C VAL A 79 -6.07 3.88 -5.53
N MET A 80 -5.16 4.73 -6.01
CA MET A 80 -4.61 5.83 -5.24
C MET A 80 -5.67 6.84 -4.82
N LEU A 81 -6.56 7.25 -5.73
CA LEU A 81 -7.64 8.19 -5.42
C LEU A 81 -8.62 7.61 -4.39
N THR A 82 -9.03 6.36 -4.55
CA THR A 82 -9.95 5.73 -3.58
C THR A 82 -9.32 5.58 -2.21
N ALA A 83 -8.06 5.13 -2.14
CA ALA A 83 -7.33 5.00 -0.87
C ALA A 83 -7.07 6.37 -0.24
N GLY A 84 -6.66 7.37 -1.03
CA GLY A 84 -6.42 8.72 -0.54
C GLY A 84 -7.69 9.40 -0.03
N THR A 85 -8.80 9.27 -0.76
CA THR A 85 -10.10 9.77 -0.30
C THR A 85 -10.52 9.11 1.00
N ALA A 86 -10.36 7.79 1.13
CA ALA A 86 -10.66 7.07 2.37
C ALA A 86 -9.79 7.56 3.54
N LEU A 87 -8.47 7.71 3.33
CA LEU A 87 -7.54 8.22 4.35
C LEU A 87 -7.93 9.62 4.82
N ILE A 88 -8.19 10.54 3.89
CA ILE A 88 -8.54 11.92 4.20
C ILE A 88 -9.90 11.99 4.90
N THR A 89 -10.89 11.22 4.45
CA THR A 89 -12.21 11.18 5.09
C THR A 89 -12.12 10.67 6.53
N ILE A 90 -11.41 9.56 6.74
CA ILE A 90 -11.23 8.97 8.08
C ILE A 90 -10.45 9.93 8.98
N ALA A 91 -9.43 10.62 8.46
CA ALA A 91 -8.69 11.64 9.20
C ALA A 91 -9.60 12.83 9.58
N ALA A 92 -10.43 13.31 8.66
CA ALA A 92 -11.36 14.40 8.94
C ALA A 92 -12.39 14.02 10.02
N VAL A 93 -12.94 12.81 9.95
CA VAL A 93 -13.82 12.28 11.01
C VAL A 93 -13.06 12.18 12.35
N GLY A 94 -11.81 11.72 12.34
CA GLY A 94 -10.96 11.66 13.54
C GLY A 94 -10.78 13.05 14.18
N VAL A 95 -10.48 14.09 13.39
CA VAL A 95 -10.37 15.47 13.88
C VAL A 95 -11.69 15.97 14.45
N LEU A 96 -12.83 15.71 13.79
CA LEU A 96 -14.15 16.07 14.30
C LEU A 96 -14.46 15.40 15.65
N VAL A 97 -14.18 14.10 15.77
CA VAL A 97 -14.32 13.36 17.02
C VAL A 97 -13.38 13.95 18.09
N GLY A 98 -12.17 14.33 17.72
CA GLY A 98 -11.22 15.00 18.60
C GLY A 98 -11.73 16.34 19.12
N HIS A 99 -12.27 17.21 18.25
CA HIS A 99 -12.86 18.48 18.68
C HIS A 99 -14.05 18.26 19.65
N LEU A 100 -14.84 17.22 19.43
CA LEU A 100 -15.92 16.87 20.35
C LEU A 100 -15.37 16.42 21.72
N ILE A 101 -14.31 15.60 21.74
CA ILE A 101 -13.72 15.06 22.96
C ILE A 101 -13.05 16.16 23.78
N PHE A 102 -12.29 17.04 23.12
CA PHE A 102 -11.48 18.07 23.78
C PHE A 102 -12.20 19.42 23.92
N ALA A 103 -13.53 19.44 23.71
CA ALA A 103 -14.33 20.64 23.92
C ALA A 103 -14.23 21.14 25.37
N PRO A 104 -14.25 22.47 25.63
CA PRO A 104 -14.19 23.03 26.96
C PRO A 104 -15.28 22.46 27.86
N GLY A 105 -14.92 22.10 29.09
CA GLY A 105 -15.84 21.54 30.08
C GLY A 105 -16.00 20.00 30.03
N HIS A 106 -15.39 19.33 29.06
CA HIS A 106 -15.41 17.88 29.01
C HIS A 106 -14.35 17.25 29.91
N GLY A 107 -14.76 16.28 30.73
CA GLY A 107 -13.87 15.53 31.63
C GLY A 107 -13.16 14.37 30.91
N HIS A 108 -12.25 13.69 31.62
CA HIS A 108 -11.47 12.57 31.10
C HIS A 108 -12.28 11.41 30.53
N TRP A 109 -13.54 11.26 30.96
CA TRP A 109 -14.43 10.20 30.45
C TRP A 109 -14.72 10.30 28.95
N TRP A 110 -14.61 11.49 28.37
CA TRP A 110 -14.75 11.69 26.93
C TRP A 110 -13.65 11.00 26.11
N LEU A 111 -12.51 10.65 26.73
CA LEU A 111 -11.48 9.84 26.09
C LEU A 111 -11.98 8.42 25.73
N LEU A 112 -13.00 7.93 26.43
CA LEU A 112 -13.65 6.66 26.03
C LEU A 112 -14.25 6.73 24.63
N LEU A 113 -14.70 7.90 24.20
CA LEU A 113 -15.19 8.10 22.83
C LEU A 113 -14.05 7.93 21.81
N ALA A 114 -12.82 8.38 22.11
CA ALA A 114 -11.66 8.12 21.25
C ALA A 114 -11.38 6.62 21.14
N GLY A 115 -11.43 5.90 22.24
CA GLY A 115 -11.27 4.45 22.27
C GLY A 115 -12.37 3.74 21.47
N LEU A 116 -13.63 4.13 21.66
CA LEU A 116 -14.76 3.60 20.93
C LEU A 116 -14.65 3.86 19.42
N TYR A 117 -14.32 5.09 19.03
CA TYR A 117 -14.09 5.45 17.64
C TYR A 117 -12.99 4.61 17.00
N THR A 118 -11.83 4.51 17.65
CA THR A 118 -10.69 3.76 17.12
C THR A 118 -11.00 2.26 17.03
N THR A 119 -11.69 1.71 18.01
CA THR A 119 -12.13 0.31 18.03
C THR A 119 -13.14 0.03 16.91
N ALA A 120 -14.15 0.88 16.75
CA ALA A 120 -15.13 0.75 15.69
C ALA A 120 -14.48 0.86 14.31
N LEU A 121 -13.58 1.82 14.14
CA LEU A 121 -12.79 1.98 12.92
C LEU A 121 -11.97 0.73 12.62
N ALA A 122 -11.27 0.18 13.61
CA ALA A 122 -10.47 -1.04 13.45
C ALA A 122 -11.35 -2.25 13.08
N ALA A 123 -12.52 -2.39 13.70
CA ALA A 123 -13.47 -3.46 13.40
C ALA A 123 -13.99 -3.36 11.94
N VAL A 124 -14.44 -2.17 11.51
CA VAL A 124 -14.92 -1.92 10.14
C VAL A 124 -13.80 -2.15 9.13
N CYS A 125 -12.62 -1.60 9.38
CA CYS A 125 -11.45 -1.76 8.51
C CYS A 125 -11.00 -3.21 8.43
N GLY A 126 -10.94 -3.93 9.57
CA GLY A 126 -10.60 -5.35 9.59
C GLY A 126 -11.63 -6.21 8.86
N PHE A 127 -12.91 -5.94 9.03
CA PHE A 127 -13.96 -6.59 8.27
C PHE A 127 -13.80 -6.33 6.76
N ALA A 128 -13.64 -5.07 6.35
CA ALA A 128 -13.46 -4.71 4.95
C ALA A 128 -12.22 -5.37 4.34
N GLN A 129 -11.11 -5.43 5.07
CA GLN A 129 -9.88 -6.10 4.63
C GLN A 129 -10.12 -7.58 4.34
N ASN A 130 -10.79 -8.28 5.24
CA ASN A 130 -11.08 -9.69 5.08
C ASN A 130 -12.14 -9.95 3.99
N ALA A 131 -13.22 -9.16 3.95
CA ALA A 131 -14.27 -9.30 2.97
C ALA A 131 -13.79 -9.02 1.53
N LEU A 132 -12.95 -8.00 1.36
CA LEU A 132 -12.42 -7.58 0.06
C LEU A 132 -11.07 -8.24 -0.28
N ARG A 133 -10.52 -9.06 0.62
CA ARG A 133 -9.20 -9.71 0.46
C ARG A 133 -8.09 -8.73 0.04
N LEU A 134 -8.07 -7.56 0.68
CA LEU A 134 -7.12 -6.50 0.34
C LEU A 134 -5.67 -6.96 0.64
N PRO A 135 -4.74 -6.78 -0.31
CA PRO A 135 -3.34 -7.08 -0.06
C PRO A 135 -2.73 -6.09 0.94
N PRO A 136 -1.62 -6.46 1.62
CA PRO A 136 -0.87 -5.52 2.45
C PRO A 136 -0.46 -4.26 1.66
N PRO A 137 -0.48 -3.06 2.27
CA PRO A 137 -0.65 -2.76 3.70
C PRO A 137 -2.10 -2.81 4.20
N GLY A 138 -3.07 -3.12 3.35
CA GLY A 138 -4.47 -3.27 3.70
C GLY A 138 -5.03 -2.02 4.38
N THR A 139 -5.80 -2.21 5.43
CA THR A 139 -6.46 -1.12 6.16
C THR A 139 -5.66 -0.58 7.35
N PHE A 140 -4.43 -1.06 7.58
CA PHE A 140 -3.59 -0.63 8.71
C PHE A 140 -3.43 0.90 8.77
N PHE A 141 -3.08 1.53 7.64
CA PHE A 141 -2.90 2.98 7.58
C PHE A 141 -4.20 3.75 7.84
N LEU A 142 -5.35 3.21 7.47
CA LEU A 142 -6.65 3.84 7.73
C LEU A 142 -6.91 3.94 9.24
N VAL A 143 -6.64 2.87 9.98
CA VAL A 143 -6.81 2.83 11.45
C VAL A 143 -5.79 3.73 12.13
N MET A 144 -4.52 3.67 11.71
CA MET A 144 -3.44 4.48 12.26
C MET A 144 -3.71 5.98 12.07
N VAL A 145 -4.07 6.38 10.86
CA VAL A 145 -4.35 7.78 10.51
C VAL A 145 -5.61 8.26 11.22
N GLY A 146 -6.70 7.48 11.21
CA GLY A 146 -7.95 7.85 11.85
C GLY A 146 -7.83 8.00 13.35
N GLY A 147 -7.18 7.04 14.02
CA GLY A 147 -6.95 7.10 15.46
C GLY A 147 -6.00 8.24 15.85
N GLY A 148 -4.92 8.45 15.09
CA GLY A 148 -3.97 9.53 15.30
C GLY A 148 -4.59 10.92 15.08
N SER A 149 -5.50 11.04 14.12
CA SER A 149 -6.15 12.32 13.79
C SER A 149 -7.04 12.87 14.91
N VAL A 150 -7.53 12.02 15.82
CA VAL A 150 -8.25 12.47 17.03
C VAL A 150 -7.39 13.42 17.87
N MET A 151 -6.07 13.16 17.94
CA MET A 151 -5.15 13.98 18.74
C MET A 151 -4.81 15.32 18.07
N LEU A 152 -4.99 15.44 16.74
CA LEU A 152 -4.76 16.71 16.03
C LEU A 152 -5.68 17.84 16.52
N ALA A 153 -6.87 17.52 17.02
CA ALA A 153 -7.76 18.52 17.62
C ALA A 153 -7.18 19.25 18.83
N ARG A 154 -6.12 18.68 19.47
CA ARG A 154 -5.40 19.34 20.58
C ARG A 154 -4.41 20.40 20.09
N THR A 155 -4.10 20.42 18.81
CA THR A 155 -3.16 21.36 18.18
C THR A 155 -3.87 22.47 17.41
N ASP A 156 -5.14 22.70 17.68
CA ASP A 156 -6.00 23.71 17.02
C ASP A 156 -6.07 23.55 15.48
N VAL A 157 -5.72 22.40 14.96
CA VAL A 157 -5.83 22.09 13.53
C VAL A 157 -7.31 21.95 13.15
N THR A 158 -7.74 22.79 12.23
CA THR A 158 -9.09 22.75 11.67
C THR A 158 -9.22 21.65 10.60
N VAL A 159 -10.44 21.16 10.39
CA VAL A 159 -10.73 20.20 9.30
C VAL A 159 -10.34 20.80 7.93
N GLY A 160 -10.54 22.10 7.74
CA GLY A 160 -10.15 22.79 6.49
C GLY A 160 -8.65 22.74 6.22
N GLN A 161 -7.84 22.97 7.25
CA GLN A 161 -6.37 22.85 7.16
C GLN A 161 -5.95 21.40 6.89
N LEU A 162 -6.56 20.43 7.58
CA LEU A 162 -6.33 19.01 7.31
C LEU A 162 -6.62 18.68 5.84
N LEU A 163 -7.79 19.05 5.34
CA LEU A 163 -8.18 18.77 3.96
C LEU A 163 -7.22 19.39 2.96
N PHE A 164 -6.86 20.66 3.12
CA PHE A 164 -5.93 21.36 2.22
C PHE A 164 -4.56 20.67 2.15
N TRP A 165 -3.93 20.41 3.29
CA TRP A 165 -2.60 19.83 3.33
C TRP A 165 -2.59 18.35 2.97
N ALA A 166 -3.59 17.58 3.38
CA ALA A 166 -3.71 16.18 2.99
C ALA A 166 -3.98 16.02 1.49
N LEU A 167 -4.80 16.88 0.88
CA LEU A 167 -4.99 16.92 -0.57
C LEU A 167 -3.68 17.27 -1.28
N THR A 168 -2.89 18.20 -0.77
CA THR A 168 -1.57 18.53 -1.31
C THR A 168 -0.65 17.30 -1.31
N GLY A 169 -0.61 16.54 -0.21
CA GLY A 169 0.14 15.28 -0.12
C GLY A 169 -0.37 14.21 -1.08
N MET A 170 -1.68 14.09 -1.24
CA MET A 170 -2.30 13.14 -2.18
C MET A 170 -1.97 13.49 -3.64
N VAL A 171 -2.03 14.76 -4.01
CA VAL A 171 -1.65 15.22 -5.37
C VAL A 171 -0.17 14.95 -5.63
N ALA A 172 0.72 15.27 -4.70
CA ALA A 172 2.14 14.96 -4.82
C ALA A 172 2.37 13.45 -5.01
N SER A 173 1.65 12.60 -4.26
CA SER A 173 1.68 11.15 -4.39
C SER A 173 1.21 10.67 -5.76
N LEU A 174 0.12 11.23 -6.29
CA LEU A 174 -0.38 10.90 -7.63
C LEU A 174 0.64 11.26 -8.70
N VAL A 175 1.20 12.46 -8.64
CA VAL A 175 2.22 12.92 -9.61
C VAL A 175 3.45 12.01 -9.57
N LEU A 176 4.02 11.78 -8.39
CA LEU A 176 5.22 10.94 -8.24
C LEU A 176 4.94 9.46 -8.49
N GLY A 177 3.75 8.98 -8.14
CA GLY A 177 3.31 7.61 -8.41
C GLY A 177 3.15 7.33 -9.90
N MET A 178 2.72 8.35 -10.69
CA MET A 178 2.49 8.22 -12.12
C MET A 178 3.69 8.67 -12.98
N ALA A 179 4.65 9.42 -12.42
CA ALA A 179 5.81 9.91 -13.16
C ALA A 179 6.56 8.82 -13.98
N PRO A 180 6.80 7.60 -13.45
CA PRO A 180 7.47 6.57 -14.23
C PRO A 180 6.66 6.07 -15.44
N ALA A 181 5.33 6.26 -15.47
CA ALA A 181 4.51 5.90 -16.62
C ALA A 181 4.84 6.71 -17.87
N LEU A 182 5.40 7.91 -17.69
CA LEU A 182 5.86 8.76 -18.80
C LEU A 182 7.08 8.20 -19.52
N ILE A 183 7.89 7.39 -18.82
CA ILE A 183 9.12 6.77 -19.35
C ILE A 183 8.81 5.36 -19.86
N ASP A 184 8.03 4.59 -19.11
CA ASP A 184 7.71 3.20 -19.41
C ASP A 184 6.27 2.88 -18.96
N ALA A 185 5.34 3.02 -19.90
CA ALA A 185 3.91 2.83 -19.65
C ALA A 185 3.55 1.38 -19.23
N HIS A 186 4.35 0.39 -19.63
CA HIS A 186 4.15 -1.05 -19.33
C HIS A 186 5.21 -1.62 -18.37
N GLY A 187 5.89 -0.75 -17.64
CA GLY A 187 6.96 -1.14 -16.72
C GLY A 187 6.58 -2.13 -15.63
N PRO A 188 5.41 -2.01 -14.98
CA PRO A 188 4.95 -2.98 -13.99
C PRO A 188 4.73 -4.36 -14.58
N GLU A 189 4.08 -4.44 -15.73
CA GLU A 189 3.74 -5.68 -16.44
C GLU A 189 5.02 -6.39 -16.91
N ARG A 190 5.93 -5.68 -17.55
CA ARG A 190 7.23 -6.22 -17.99
C ARG A 190 8.04 -6.76 -16.82
N ARG A 191 8.06 -6.07 -15.68
CA ARG A 191 8.77 -6.54 -14.49
C ARG A 191 8.13 -7.80 -13.91
N ALA A 192 6.80 -7.90 -13.94
CA ALA A 192 6.10 -9.11 -13.45
C ALA A 192 6.39 -10.32 -14.36
N VAL A 193 6.40 -10.13 -15.68
CA VAL A 193 6.75 -11.18 -16.66
C VAL A 193 8.22 -11.59 -16.50
N ALA A 194 9.14 -10.65 -16.42
CA ALA A 194 10.57 -10.94 -16.21
C ALA A 194 10.85 -11.66 -14.89
N ALA A 195 10.09 -11.33 -13.83
CA ALA A 195 10.16 -12.05 -12.56
C ALA A 195 9.67 -13.49 -12.69
N LEU A 196 8.61 -13.72 -13.47
CA LEU A 196 8.11 -15.06 -13.79
C LEU A 196 9.13 -15.87 -14.58
N GLU A 197 9.71 -15.30 -15.64
CA GLU A 197 10.75 -15.97 -16.44
C GLU A 197 11.94 -16.39 -15.58
N LYS A 198 12.42 -15.46 -14.73
CA LYS A 198 13.51 -15.75 -13.79
C LYS A 198 13.14 -16.86 -12.80
N ALA A 199 11.93 -16.84 -12.24
CA ALA A 199 11.48 -17.85 -11.30
C ALA A 199 11.29 -19.22 -11.99
N ALA A 200 10.78 -19.23 -13.22
CA ALA A 200 10.62 -20.43 -14.04
C ALA A 200 11.97 -21.04 -14.42
N ALA A 201 12.95 -20.21 -14.81
CA ALA A 201 14.31 -20.68 -15.09
C ALA A 201 14.96 -21.29 -13.85
N ALA A 202 14.86 -20.61 -12.70
CA ALA A 202 15.38 -21.12 -11.43
C ALA A 202 14.72 -22.44 -10.99
N PHE A 203 13.43 -22.61 -11.29
CA PHE A 203 12.69 -23.86 -11.03
C PHE A 203 13.18 -24.98 -11.96
N LYS A 204 13.42 -24.67 -13.22
CA LYS A 204 13.87 -25.64 -14.22
C LYS A 204 15.28 -26.20 -13.96
N ASP A 205 16.14 -25.35 -13.36
CA ASP A 205 17.53 -25.71 -12.99
C ASP A 205 17.61 -26.43 -11.63
N ASP A 206 16.50 -26.53 -10.90
CA ASP A 206 16.47 -27.15 -9.57
C ASP A 206 16.42 -28.66 -9.68
N ARG A 207 17.57 -29.31 -9.41
CA ARG A 207 17.69 -30.78 -9.38
C ARG A 207 17.09 -31.40 -8.11
N ASP A 208 16.89 -30.60 -7.07
CA ASP A 208 16.41 -31.06 -5.76
C ASP A 208 14.89 -30.90 -5.58
N ASP A 209 14.15 -30.42 -6.60
CA ASP A 209 12.68 -30.21 -6.58
C ASP A 209 12.20 -29.50 -5.30
N SER A 210 12.92 -28.41 -4.93
CA SER A 210 12.68 -27.76 -3.65
C SER A 210 11.30 -27.07 -3.62
N LEU A 211 10.52 -27.36 -2.58
CA LEU A 211 9.18 -26.79 -2.34
C LEU A 211 9.20 -25.25 -2.35
N ALA A 212 10.32 -24.66 -1.92
CA ALA A 212 10.52 -23.22 -1.89
C ALA A 212 10.54 -22.60 -3.30
N ARG A 213 11.24 -23.22 -4.26
CA ARG A 213 11.30 -22.76 -5.65
C ARG A 213 9.99 -22.97 -6.38
N HIS A 214 9.32 -24.10 -6.10
CA HIS A 214 7.96 -24.34 -6.62
C HIS A 214 6.98 -23.24 -6.16
N HIS A 215 6.98 -22.93 -4.88
CA HIS A 215 6.15 -21.85 -4.31
C HIS A 215 6.53 -20.48 -4.89
N GLN A 216 7.81 -20.20 -5.10
CA GLN A 216 8.29 -18.95 -5.71
C GLN A 216 7.81 -18.82 -7.16
N ALA A 217 7.88 -19.89 -7.96
CA ALA A 217 7.41 -19.90 -9.33
C ALA A 217 5.89 -19.69 -9.40
N GLN A 218 5.12 -20.37 -8.55
CA GLN A 218 3.66 -20.18 -8.46
C GLN A 218 3.29 -18.74 -8.07
N THR A 219 3.99 -18.16 -7.11
CA THR A 219 3.74 -16.77 -6.68
C THR A 219 4.07 -15.78 -7.80
N ALA A 220 5.16 -16.00 -8.53
CA ALA A 220 5.53 -15.17 -9.67
C ALA A 220 4.52 -15.30 -10.83
N LEU A 221 4.03 -16.52 -11.10
CA LEU A 221 2.99 -16.78 -12.09
C LEU A 221 1.70 -16.04 -11.75
N PHE A 222 1.25 -16.13 -10.51
CA PHE A 222 0.06 -15.42 -10.04
C PHE A 222 0.20 -13.91 -10.17
N ALA A 223 1.35 -13.36 -9.76
CA ALA A 223 1.63 -11.92 -9.86
C ALA A 223 1.66 -11.44 -11.32
N ALA A 224 2.29 -12.19 -12.23
CA ALA A 224 2.31 -11.88 -13.66
C ALA A 224 0.90 -11.93 -14.27
N TRP A 225 0.14 -12.98 -13.98
CA TRP A 225 -1.24 -13.10 -14.44
C TRP A 225 -2.11 -11.95 -13.96
N GLN A 226 -1.99 -11.57 -12.69
CA GLN A 226 -2.75 -10.46 -12.12
C GLN A 226 -2.37 -9.13 -12.78
N ALA A 227 -1.06 -8.86 -12.96
CA ALA A 227 -0.59 -7.64 -13.61
C ALA A 227 -1.11 -7.52 -15.05
N LEU A 228 -1.09 -8.60 -15.83
CA LEU A 228 -1.59 -8.62 -17.21
C LEU A 228 -3.12 -8.52 -17.29
N SER A 229 -3.84 -9.15 -16.36
CA SER A 229 -5.31 -9.04 -16.24
C SER A 229 -5.74 -7.63 -15.87
N ASP A 230 -5.10 -7.01 -14.88
CA ASP A 230 -5.40 -5.66 -14.41
C ASP A 230 -5.08 -4.60 -15.47
N ALA A 231 -4.08 -4.85 -16.30
CA ALA A 231 -3.75 -4.02 -17.46
C ALA A 231 -4.73 -4.20 -18.64
N HIS A 232 -5.69 -5.14 -18.53
CA HIS A 232 -6.61 -5.53 -19.60
C HIS A 232 -5.93 -6.08 -20.86
N ILE A 233 -4.70 -6.55 -20.77
CA ILE A 233 -3.98 -7.21 -21.85
C ILE A 233 -4.60 -8.59 -22.12
N ILE A 234 -4.96 -9.31 -21.06
CA ILE A 234 -5.61 -10.60 -21.12
C ILE A 234 -7.01 -10.50 -20.49
N ARG A 235 -8.03 -10.98 -21.19
CA ARG A 235 -9.40 -11.12 -20.69
C ARG A 235 -9.98 -12.47 -21.11
N GLY A 236 -10.44 -13.27 -20.13
CA GLY A 236 -11.01 -14.59 -20.42
C GLY A 236 -10.06 -15.54 -21.14
N GLY A 237 -8.75 -15.45 -20.89
CA GLY A 237 -7.72 -16.27 -21.53
C GLY A 237 -7.35 -15.85 -22.97
N ARG A 238 -7.85 -14.69 -23.45
CA ARG A 238 -7.50 -14.14 -24.78
C ARG A 238 -6.75 -12.83 -24.64
N ILE A 239 -5.71 -12.64 -25.46
CA ILE A 239 -4.98 -11.37 -25.57
C ILE A 239 -5.88 -10.39 -26.32
N ILE A 240 -6.18 -9.26 -25.68
CA ILE A 240 -7.07 -8.21 -26.25
C ILE A 240 -6.27 -7.04 -26.79
N ASP A 241 -5.16 -6.73 -26.16
CA ASP A 241 -4.30 -5.59 -26.53
C ASP A 241 -3.13 -6.07 -27.38
N SER A 242 -3.15 -5.73 -28.67
CA SER A 242 -2.07 -6.05 -29.60
C SER A 242 -0.75 -5.36 -29.27
N GLN A 243 -0.79 -4.20 -28.59
CA GLN A 243 0.42 -3.50 -28.15
C GLN A 243 1.07 -4.19 -26.92
N GLY A 244 0.29 -4.90 -26.14
CA GLY A 244 0.77 -5.70 -25.01
C GLY A 244 1.12 -7.15 -25.37
N ALA A 245 0.83 -7.60 -26.60
CA ALA A 245 1.03 -9.00 -27.00
C ALA A 245 2.49 -9.48 -26.94
N HIS A 246 3.46 -8.55 -27.07
CA HIS A 246 4.89 -8.86 -26.94
C HIS A 246 5.34 -9.09 -25.48
N LEU A 247 4.44 -8.93 -24.49
CA LEU A 247 4.69 -9.21 -23.09
C LEU A 247 4.25 -10.65 -22.68
N VAL A 248 3.58 -11.35 -23.58
CA VAL A 248 3.03 -12.71 -23.40
C VAL A 248 3.77 -13.70 -24.26
#